data_195a5035455b03019b9f035e079dd6b6
#
_entry.id   195a5035455b03019b9f035e079dd6b6
#
_cell.length_a   1.000
_cell.length_b   1.000
_cell.length_c   1.000
_cell.angle_alpha   90.00
_cell.angle_beta   90.00
_cell.angle_gamma   90.00
#
_symmetry.space_group_name_H-M   'P 1'
#
loop_
_entity.id
_entity.type
_entity.pdbx_description
1 polymer ?
#
loop_
_entity_poly.entity_id
_entity_poly.type
_entity_poly.pdbx_seq_one_letter_code
_entity_poly.pdbx_strand_id
1 'polypeptide(L)'
;MGQTAGVAGFLRYLTLLNAGVWLGAAVFMFVVALTIFTAPEMNAVVAVGEGEHQKYLKGLAGQLFFQRFYLLQFVCAGVASLLLFLEWKLGKQEFPKWRFGLLVLLSALVLAGGLWLRPKLENLFQQKYAAHSAVEVTMDAGKAAAEHDKWHRVSEGGYGGVVLLLLAYFAVNCRQPGKPRAVRKPKAKMEFRLWPFR
;
A
#
# COMPACT_ATOMS: atom_id res chain seq x y z
N MET A 1 -5.10 36.13 -3.98
CA MET A 1 -4.03 35.14 -3.76
C MET A 1 -4.25 34.17 -2.58
N GLY A 2 -5.18 34.42 -1.67
CA GLY A 2 -5.41 33.58 -0.46
C GLY A 2 -6.12 32.23 -0.69
N GLN A 3 -7.04 32.14 -1.65
CA GLN A 3 -7.87 30.92 -1.81
C GLN A 3 -7.09 29.70 -2.31
N THR A 4 -6.12 29.85 -3.19
CA THR A 4 -5.31 28.73 -3.71
C THR A 4 -4.40 28.10 -2.65
N ALA A 5 -3.93 28.87 -1.68
CA ALA A 5 -3.12 28.36 -0.57
C ALA A 5 -3.94 27.48 0.40
N GLY A 6 -5.22 27.83 0.65
CA GLY A 6 -6.13 27.04 1.47
C GLY A 6 -6.45 25.68 0.85
N VAL A 7 -6.76 25.66 -0.46
CA VAL A 7 -7.06 24.40 -1.19
C VAL A 7 -5.85 23.45 -1.20
N ALA A 8 -4.65 23.96 -1.47
CA ALA A 8 -3.43 23.15 -1.46
C ALA A 8 -3.13 22.55 -0.07
N GLY A 9 -3.34 23.32 0.99
CA GLY A 9 -3.21 22.83 2.37
C GLY A 9 -4.21 21.73 2.71
N PHE A 10 -5.46 21.89 2.29
CA PHE A 10 -6.51 20.90 2.49
C PHE A 10 -6.24 19.59 1.74
N LEU A 11 -5.86 19.65 0.47
CA LEU A 11 -5.51 18.47 -0.32
C LEU A 11 -4.35 17.70 0.33
N ARG A 12 -3.34 18.42 0.81
CA ARG A 12 -2.22 17.81 1.51
C ARG A 12 -2.64 17.12 2.80
N TYR A 13 -3.54 17.72 3.58
CA TYR A 13 -4.10 17.08 4.76
C TYR A 13 -4.80 15.77 4.40
N LEU A 14 -5.62 15.76 3.35
CA LEU A 14 -6.28 14.54 2.86
C LEU A 14 -5.27 13.49 2.39
N THR A 15 -4.17 13.89 1.74
CA THR A 15 -3.10 12.97 1.32
C THR A 15 -2.43 12.32 2.53
N LEU A 16 -2.13 13.08 3.58
CA LEU A 16 -1.56 12.56 4.83
C LEU A 16 -2.54 11.63 5.54
N LEU A 17 -3.80 12.01 5.62
CA LEU A 17 -4.85 11.19 6.23
C LEU A 17 -4.99 9.85 5.50
N ASN A 18 -5.09 9.87 4.16
CA ASN A 18 -5.18 8.66 3.36
C ASN A 18 -3.93 7.77 3.52
N ALA A 19 -2.74 8.35 3.51
CA ALA A 19 -1.49 7.61 3.72
C ALA A 19 -1.42 6.99 5.12
N GLY A 20 -1.90 7.70 6.15
CA GLY A 20 -1.99 7.21 7.53
C GLY A 20 -2.99 6.07 7.67
N VAL A 21 -4.18 6.19 7.07
CA VAL A 21 -5.20 5.12 7.03
C VAL A 21 -4.66 3.89 6.32
N TRP A 22 -4.01 4.07 5.18
CA TRP A 22 -3.44 2.97 4.40
C TRP A 22 -2.35 2.22 5.18
N LEU A 23 -1.41 2.95 5.77
CA LEU A 23 -0.36 2.37 6.62
C LEU A 23 -0.95 1.70 7.86
N GLY A 24 -1.87 2.36 8.57
CA GLY A 24 -2.52 1.81 9.77
C GLY A 24 -3.28 0.52 9.46
N ALA A 25 -4.01 0.47 8.35
CA ALA A 25 -4.70 -0.74 7.90
C ALA A 25 -3.73 -1.88 7.56
N ALA A 26 -2.57 -1.57 6.95
CA ALA A 26 -1.55 -2.56 6.67
C ALA A 26 -0.95 -3.14 7.98
N VAL A 27 -0.59 -2.30 8.94
CA VAL A 27 -0.09 -2.76 10.24
C VAL A 27 -1.16 -3.56 11.00
N PHE A 28 -2.41 -3.07 11.00
CA PHE A 28 -3.52 -3.79 11.65
C PHE A 28 -3.75 -5.16 11.04
N MET A 29 -3.69 -5.28 9.70
CA MET A 29 -3.84 -6.57 9.02
C MET A 29 -2.75 -7.57 9.41
N PHE A 30 -1.52 -7.09 9.68
CA PHE A 30 -0.45 -7.95 10.21
C PHE A 30 -0.82 -8.51 11.59
N VAL A 31 -1.36 -7.68 12.49
CA VAL A 31 -1.85 -8.13 13.81
C VAL A 31 -2.98 -9.14 13.67
N VAL A 32 -3.95 -8.88 12.77
CA VAL A 32 -5.06 -9.81 12.49
C VAL A 32 -4.54 -11.16 12.00
N ALA A 33 -3.59 -11.17 11.06
CA ALA A 33 -2.99 -12.39 10.55
C ALA A 33 -2.29 -13.17 11.67
N LEU A 34 -1.47 -12.52 12.50
CA LEU A 34 -0.85 -13.16 13.66
C LEU A 34 -1.90 -13.76 14.58
N THR A 35 -2.95 -13.01 14.93
CA THR A 35 -4.01 -13.50 15.82
C THR A 35 -4.70 -14.75 15.27
N ILE A 36 -5.09 -14.77 13.99
CA ILE A 36 -5.78 -15.91 13.37
C ILE A 36 -4.91 -17.17 13.42
N PHE A 37 -3.61 -17.03 13.14
CA PHE A 37 -2.76 -18.21 12.96
C PHE A 37 -2.01 -18.63 14.21
N THR A 38 -1.75 -17.74 15.17
CA THR A 38 -0.92 -18.05 16.34
C THR A 38 -1.65 -18.00 17.69
N ALA A 39 -2.76 -17.28 17.81
CA ALA A 39 -3.47 -17.16 19.09
C ALA A 39 -4.15 -18.48 19.47
N PRO A 40 -3.90 -19.02 20.70
CA PRO A 40 -4.52 -20.26 21.15
C PRO A 40 -6.04 -20.16 21.27
N GLU A 41 -6.59 -18.97 21.55
CA GLU A 41 -8.02 -18.70 21.63
C GLU A 41 -8.73 -18.94 20.30
N MET A 42 -8.04 -18.72 19.17
CA MET A 42 -8.56 -19.02 17.84
C MET A 42 -8.76 -20.52 17.62
N ASN A 43 -8.08 -21.40 18.35
CA ASN A 43 -8.35 -22.83 18.32
C ASN A 43 -9.70 -23.15 18.93
N ALA A 44 -10.10 -22.44 19.99
CA ALA A 44 -11.41 -22.60 20.62
C ALA A 44 -12.55 -22.03 19.76
N VAL A 45 -12.32 -20.90 19.09
CA VAL A 45 -13.31 -20.27 18.18
C VAL A 45 -13.54 -21.13 16.94
N VAL A 46 -12.51 -21.78 16.42
CA VAL A 46 -12.54 -22.66 15.25
C VAL A 46 -12.68 -24.13 15.65
N ALA A 47 -13.18 -24.43 16.87
CA ALA A 47 -13.23 -25.75 17.49
C ALA A 47 -14.16 -26.78 16.80
N VAL A 48 -14.64 -26.49 15.59
CA VAL A 48 -15.41 -27.43 14.77
C VAL A 48 -14.43 -28.33 14.01
N GLY A 49 -13.83 -29.30 14.72
CA GLY A 49 -12.91 -30.30 14.17
C GLY A 49 -11.48 -30.17 14.66
N GLU A 50 -10.74 -31.27 14.63
CA GLU A 50 -9.32 -31.35 15.00
C GLU A 50 -8.44 -31.47 13.75
N GLY A 51 -7.18 -31.10 13.88
CA GLY A 51 -6.15 -31.39 12.87
C GLY A 51 -6.27 -30.55 11.59
N GLU A 52 -6.44 -31.20 10.44
CA GLU A 52 -6.42 -30.57 9.11
C GLU A 52 -7.67 -29.69 8.85
N HIS A 53 -8.82 -30.08 9.36
CA HIS A 53 -10.05 -29.32 9.19
C HIS A 53 -9.95 -27.94 9.90
N GLN A 54 -9.34 -27.90 11.08
CA GLN A 54 -9.10 -26.65 11.79
C GLN A 54 -8.17 -25.71 11.01
N LYS A 55 -7.09 -26.25 10.40
CA LYS A 55 -6.17 -25.47 9.55
C LYS A 55 -6.91 -24.91 8.32
N TYR A 56 -7.78 -25.73 7.72
CA TYR A 56 -8.61 -25.29 6.59
C TYR A 56 -9.53 -24.12 6.96
N LEU A 57 -10.24 -24.20 8.10
CA LEU A 57 -11.14 -23.12 8.56
C LEU A 57 -10.37 -21.82 8.88
N LYS A 58 -9.19 -21.92 9.53
CA LYS A 58 -8.32 -20.76 9.75
C LYS A 58 -7.87 -20.11 8.42
N GLY A 59 -7.51 -20.95 7.46
CA GLY A 59 -7.14 -20.48 6.13
C GLY A 59 -8.28 -19.75 5.42
N LEU A 60 -9.51 -20.27 5.49
CA LEU A 60 -10.71 -19.59 4.94
C LEU A 60 -10.96 -18.24 5.63
N ALA A 61 -10.87 -18.19 6.97
CA ALA A 61 -11.00 -16.92 7.69
C ALA A 61 -9.94 -15.92 7.23
N GLY A 62 -8.68 -16.35 7.14
CA GLY A 62 -7.59 -15.53 6.61
C GLY A 62 -7.89 -14.98 5.21
N GLN A 63 -8.37 -15.84 4.28
CA GLN A 63 -8.71 -15.41 2.92
C GLN A 63 -9.80 -14.32 2.88
N LEU A 64 -10.84 -14.42 3.72
CA LEU A 64 -11.88 -13.40 3.81
C LEU A 64 -11.32 -12.04 4.26
N PHE A 65 -10.48 -12.03 5.30
CA PHE A 65 -9.84 -10.81 5.79
C PHE A 65 -8.91 -10.21 4.71
N PHE A 66 -8.08 -11.01 4.06
CA PHE A 66 -7.21 -10.54 2.98
C PHE A 66 -7.99 -9.99 1.79
N GLN A 67 -9.14 -10.59 1.46
CA GLN A 67 -10.00 -10.07 0.39
C GLN A 67 -10.47 -8.63 0.69
N ARG A 68 -10.99 -8.39 1.89
CA ARG A 68 -11.44 -7.05 2.31
C ARG A 68 -10.27 -6.06 2.40
N PHE A 69 -9.13 -6.55 2.86
CA PHE A 69 -7.92 -5.75 2.95
C PHE A 69 -7.42 -5.29 1.57
N TYR A 70 -7.38 -6.17 0.55
CA TYR A 70 -7.00 -5.76 -0.80
C TYR A 70 -7.97 -4.75 -1.39
N LEU A 71 -9.27 -4.88 -1.15
CA LEU A 71 -10.25 -3.88 -1.56
C LEU A 71 -9.92 -2.50 -0.95
N LEU A 72 -9.62 -2.46 0.35
CA LEU A 72 -9.22 -1.23 1.01
C LEU A 72 -7.93 -0.65 0.42
N GLN A 73 -6.93 -1.50 0.12
CA GLN A 73 -5.69 -1.07 -0.53
C GLN A 73 -5.95 -0.44 -1.91
N PHE A 74 -6.82 -1.02 -2.73
CA PHE A 74 -7.20 -0.45 -4.04
C PHE A 74 -7.87 0.92 -3.88
N VAL A 75 -8.76 1.07 -2.90
CA VAL A 75 -9.40 2.36 -2.59
C VAL A 75 -8.34 3.39 -2.17
N CYS A 76 -7.46 3.05 -1.23
CA CYS A 76 -6.40 3.96 -0.77
C CYS A 76 -5.44 4.36 -1.90
N ALA A 77 -5.06 3.42 -2.78
CA ALA A 77 -4.21 3.69 -3.94
C ALA A 77 -4.90 4.62 -4.94
N GLY A 78 -6.19 4.39 -5.23
CA GLY A 78 -7.00 5.25 -6.10
C GLY A 78 -7.14 6.66 -5.55
N VAL A 79 -7.47 6.79 -4.26
CA VAL A 79 -7.58 8.09 -3.58
C VAL A 79 -6.23 8.80 -3.57
N ALA A 80 -5.11 8.09 -3.26
CA ALA A 80 -3.77 8.68 -3.29
C ALA A 80 -3.40 9.21 -4.68
N SER A 81 -3.73 8.45 -5.73
CA SER A 81 -3.50 8.86 -7.13
C SER A 81 -4.29 10.09 -7.51
N LEU A 82 -5.58 10.14 -7.14
CA LEU A 82 -6.45 11.28 -7.38
C LEU A 82 -5.95 12.53 -6.63
N LEU A 83 -5.62 12.39 -5.35
CA LEU A 83 -5.13 13.50 -4.54
C LEU A 83 -3.80 14.05 -5.07
N LEU A 84 -2.86 13.17 -5.47
CA LEU A 84 -1.59 13.59 -6.07
C LEU A 84 -1.81 14.35 -7.39
N PHE A 85 -2.74 13.88 -8.23
CA PHE A 85 -3.11 14.56 -9.47
C PHE A 85 -3.74 15.94 -9.20
N LEU A 86 -4.65 16.04 -8.22
CA LEU A 86 -5.28 17.31 -7.84
C LEU A 86 -4.26 18.28 -7.24
N GLU A 87 -3.36 17.83 -6.36
CA GLU A 87 -2.27 18.65 -5.82
C GLU A 87 -1.38 19.23 -6.94
N TRP A 88 -1.04 18.40 -7.94
CA TRP A 88 -0.25 18.86 -9.09
C TRP A 88 -1.00 19.89 -9.93
N LYS A 89 -2.26 19.62 -10.29
CA LYS A 89 -3.07 20.51 -11.16
C LYS A 89 -3.41 21.84 -10.49
N LEU A 90 -3.83 21.80 -9.22
CA LEU A 90 -4.31 22.99 -8.50
C LEU A 90 -3.18 23.73 -7.77
N GLY A 91 -2.12 23.03 -7.38
CA GLY A 91 -1.03 23.59 -6.59
C GLY A 91 -0.02 24.42 -7.39
N LYS A 92 -0.06 24.41 -8.73
CA LYS A 92 0.93 25.05 -9.62
C LYS A 92 2.39 24.79 -9.22
N GLN A 93 2.63 23.63 -8.58
CA GLN A 93 3.94 23.21 -8.09
C GLN A 93 4.62 22.29 -9.12
N GLU A 94 5.93 22.16 -9.01
CA GLU A 94 6.66 21.16 -9.80
C GLU A 94 6.15 19.76 -9.47
N PHE A 95 6.09 18.89 -10.49
CA PHE A 95 5.60 17.53 -10.36
C PHE A 95 6.43 16.74 -9.32
N PRO A 96 5.81 16.16 -8.28
CA PRO A 96 6.51 15.53 -7.17
C PRO A 96 7.02 14.12 -7.55
N LYS A 97 8.10 14.03 -8.33
CA LYS A 97 8.63 12.80 -8.94
C LYS A 97 8.79 11.64 -7.95
N TRP A 98 9.33 11.91 -6.75
CA TRP A 98 9.54 10.87 -5.74
C TRP A 98 8.23 10.32 -5.15
N ARG A 99 7.27 11.19 -4.86
CA ARG A 99 5.94 10.77 -4.38
C ARG A 99 5.21 9.95 -5.42
N PHE A 100 5.30 10.38 -6.67
CA PHE A 100 4.74 9.65 -7.80
C PHE A 100 5.40 8.29 -8.00
N GLY A 101 6.73 8.21 -7.99
CA GLY A 101 7.47 6.95 -8.14
C GLY A 101 7.13 5.94 -7.04
N LEU A 102 7.07 6.38 -5.77
CA LEU A 102 6.65 5.53 -4.65
C LEU A 102 5.20 5.06 -4.80
N LEU A 103 4.29 5.95 -5.22
CA LEU A 103 2.89 5.59 -5.42
C LEU A 103 2.71 4.59 -6.56
N VAL A 104 3.41 4.76 -7.67
CA VAL A 104 3.40 3.80 -8.80
C VAL A 104 3.90 2.43 -8.35
N LEU A 105 5.01 2.39 -7.62
CA LEU A 105 5.57 1.14 -7.12
C LEU A 105 4.61 0.44 -6.13
N LEU A 106 4.04 1.19 -5.18
CA LEU A 106 3.03 0.68 -4.25
C LEU A 106 1.80 0.14 -5.00
N SER A 107 1.27 0.92 -5.94
CA SER A 107 0.11 0.51 -6.73
C SER A 107 0.39 -0.76 -7.55
N ALA A 108 1.57 -0.87 -8.15
CA ALA A 108 1.98 -2.06 -8.89
C ALA A 108 2.05 -3.30 -7.99
N LEU A 109 2.61 -3.18 -6.78
CA LEU A 109 2.67 -4.30 -5.82
C LEU A 109 1.28 -4.70 -5.32
N VAL A 110 0.41 -3.73 -5.04
CA VAL A 110 -0.98 -3.98 -4.63
C VAL A 110 -1.77 -4.67 -5.74
N LEU A 111 -1.61 -4.24 -6.99
CA LEU A 111 -2.25 -4.88 -8.15
C LEU A 111 -1.71 -6.31 -8.36
N ALA A 112 -0.40 -6.50 -8.32
CA ALA A 112 0.21 -7.83 -8.46
C ALA A 112 -0.24 -8.77 -7.33
N GLY A 113 -0.27 -8.28 -6.08
CA GLY A 113 -0.74 -9.04 -4.92
C GLY A 113 -2.22 -9.40 -5.00
N GLY A 114 -3.08 -8.41 -5.28
CA GLY A 114 -4.52 -8.58 -5.23
C GLY A 114 -5.12 -9.29 -6.45
N LEU A 115 -4.59 -9.03 -7.67
CA LEU A 115 -5.16 -9.56 -8.91
C LEU A 115 -4.51 -10.86 -9.40
N TRP A 116 -3.26 -11.09 -9.02
CA TRP A 116 -2.52 -12.27 -9.50
C TRP A 116 -2.14 -13.23 -8.38
N LEU A 117 -1.45 -12.75 -7.35
CA LEU A 117 -0.91 -13.63 -6.31
C LEU A 117 -2.01 -14.21 -5.42
N ARG A 118 -2.99 -13.38 -5.04
CA ARG A 118 -4.13 -13.81 -4.20
C ARG A 118 -4.93 -14.94 -4.86
N PRO A 119 -5.49 -14.82 -6.10
CA PRO A 119 -6.27 -15.91 -6.69
C PRO A 119 -5.44 -17.17 -6.92
N LYS A 120 -4.12 -17.04 -7.17
CA LYS A 120 -3.21 -18.17 -7.25
C LYS A 120 -3.09 -18.91 -5.91
N LEU A 121 -2.89 -18.18 -4.81
CA LEU A 121 -2.82 -18.77 -3.46
C LEU A 121 -4.14 -19.41 -3.06
N GLU A 122 -5.27 -18.77 -3.39
CA GLU A 122 -6.62 -19.29 -3.11
C GLU A 122 -6.83 -20.63 -3.84
N ASN A 123 -6.49 -20.71 -5.13
CA ASN A 123 -6.59 -21.97 -5.88
C ASN A 123 -5.69 -23.07 -5.29
N LEU A 124 -4.42 -22.76 -5.02
CA LEU A 124 -3.49 -23.72 -4.42
C LEU A 124 -3.95 -24.19 -3.03
N PHE A 125 -4.53 -23.29 -2.24
CA PHE A 125 -5.10 -23.63 -0.95
C PHE A 125 -6.29 -24.59 -1.09
N GLN A 126 -7.20 -24.35 -2.03
CA GLN A 126 -8.34 -25.23 -2.30
C GLN A 126 -7.88 -26.62 -2.78
N GLN A 127 -6.85 -26.69 -3.63
CA GLN A 127 -6.27 -27.96 -4.08
C GLN A 127 -5.56 -28.70 -2.94
N LYS A 128 -4.84 -28.00 -2.05
CA LYS A 128 -4.19 -28.55 -0.85
C LYS A 128 -5.22 -29.23 0.08
N TYR A 129 -6.39 -28.62 0.23
CA TYR A 129 -7.47 -29.10 1.09
C TYR A 129 -8.67 -29.66 0.28
N ALA A 130 -8.41 -30.31 -0.84
CA ALA A 130 -9.45 -30.80 -1.74
C ALA A 130 -10.46 -31.75 -1.05
N ALA A 131 -10.03 -32.52 -0.05
CA ALA A 131 -10.92 -33.37 0.75
C ALA A 131 -11.97 -32.58 1.55
N HIS A 132 -11.76 -31.29 1.77
CA HIS A 132 -12.63 -30.40 2.54
C HIS A 132 -13.26 -29.30 1.66
N SER A 133 -12.91 -29.25 0.38
CA SER A 133 -13.42 -28.27 -0.59
C SER A 133 -14.24 -28.97 -1.67
N ALA A 134 -15.25 -28.28 -2.23
CA ALA A 134 -16.08 -28.79 -3.33
C ALA A 134 -15.43 -28.55 -4.71
N VAL A 135 -14.10 -28.42 -4.77
CA VAL A 135 -13.36 -28.09 -6.00
C VAL A 135 -12.87 -29.35 -6.69
N GLU A 136 -12.95 -29.36 -8.02
CA GLU A 136 -12.38 -30.42 -8.83
C GLU A 136 -10.86 -30.53 -8.62
N VAL A 137 -10.39 -31.75 -8.32
CA VAL A 137 -8.97 -32.03 -8.05
C VAL A 137 -8.22 -32.04 -9.37
N THR A 138 -7.45 -30.99 -9.63
CA THR A 138 -6.61 -30.90 -10.82
C THR A 138 -5.12 -31.15 -10.55
N MET A 139 -4.74 -31.16 -9.26
CA MET A 139 -3.36 -31.33 -8.81
C MET A 139 -3.31 -32.25 -7.58
N ASP A 140 -2.26 -33.05 -7.47
CA ASP A 140 -1.95 -33.81 -6.26
C ASP A 140 -1.81 -32.88 -5.03
N ALA A 141 -2.44 -33.25 -3.91
CA ALA A 141 -2.48 -32.43 -2.70
C ALA A 141 -1.09 -32.10 -2.13
N GLY A 142 -0.13 -33.04 -2.25
CA GLY A 142 1.26 -32.83 -1.81
C GLY A 142 1.98 -31.77 -2.66
N LYS A 143 1.79 -31.81 -3.97
CA LYS A 143 2.32 -30.80 -4.90
C LYS A 143 1.66 -29.44 -4.66
N ALA A 144 0.34 -29.42 -4.47
CA ALA A 144 -0.39 -28.20 -4.16
C ALA A 144 0.09 -27.57 -2.85
N ALA A 145 0.36 -28.38 -1.81
CA ALA A 145 0.92 -27.90 -0.54
C ALA A 145 2.30 -27.28 -0.72
N ALA A 146 3.21 -27.93 -1.44
CA ALA A 146 4.56 -27.40 -1.67
C ALA A 146 4.56 -26.10 -2.45
N GLU A 147 3.75 -26.00 -3.51
CA GLU A 147 3.59 -24.76 -4.29
C GLU A 147 2.91 -23.64 -3.47
N HIS A 148 1.88 -23.99 -2.71
CA HIS A 148 1.22 -23.03 -1.81
C HIS A 148 2.21 -22.42 -0.81
N ASP A 149 3.02 -23.26 -0.13
CA ASP A 149 3.97 -22.81 0.89
C ASP A 149 5.09 -21.94 0.28
N LYS A 150 5.50 -22.23 -0.96
CA LYS A 150 6.45 -21.40 -1.71
C LYS A 150 5.86 -20.00 -1.99
N TRP A 151 4.65 -19.95 -2.58
CA TRP A 151 4.01 -18.69 -2.91
C TRP A 151 3.53 -17.90 -1.68
N HIS A 152 3.22 -18.60 -0.59
CA HIS A 152 2.90 -17.97 0.68
C HIS A 152 4.10 -17.18 1.23
N ARG A 153 5.31 -17.76 1.22
CA ARG A 153 6.55 -17.05 1.59
C ARG A 153 6.82 -15.83 0.70
N VAL A 154 6.58 -15.93 -0.60
CA VAL A 154 6.68 -14.78 -1.51
C VAL A 154 5.66 -13.69 -1.13
N SER A 155 4.44 -14.08 -0.77
CA SER A 155 3.40 -13.16 -0.30
C SER A 155 3.78 -12.45 0.99
N GLU A 156 4.34 -13.14 1.96
CA GLU A 156 4.82 -12.58 3.24
C GLU A 156 5.92 -11.55 3.03
N GLY A 157 6.93 -11.90 2.20
CA GLY A 157 8.01 -10.97 1.84
C GLY A 157 7.50 -9.74 1.07
N GLY A 158 6.61 -9.96 0.11
CA GLY A 158 5.95 -8.90 -0.65
C GLY A 158 5.14 -7.96 0.24
N TYR A 159 4.41 -8.52 1.21
CA TYR A 159 3.66 -7.74 2.18
C TYR A 159 4.56 -6.88 3.08
N GLY A 160 5.66 -7.45 3.59
CA GLY A 160 6.66 -6.68 4.33
C GLY A 160 7.23 -5.52 3.50
N GLY A 161 7.51 -5.76 2.21
CA GLY A 161 7.92 -4.71 1.26
C GLY A 161 6.87 -3.61 1.10
N VAL A 162 5.59 -3.95 1.00
CA VAL A 162 4.48 -2.97 0.94
C VAL A 162 4.44 -2.10 2.21
N VAL A 163 4.57 -2.69 3.40
CA VAL A 163 4.58 -1.93 4.66
C VAL A 163 5.75 -0.94 4.72
N LEU A 164 6.96 -1.37 4.33
CA LEU A 164 8.13 -0.49 4.29
C LEU A 164 7.96 0.65 3.28
N LEU A 165 7.41 0.37 2.10
CA LEU A 165 7.13 1.39 1.10
C LEU A 165 6.03 2.36 1.55
N LEU A 166 5.01 1.88 2.27
CA LEU A 166 3.97 2.73 2.87
C LEU A 166 4.56 3.65 3.95
N LEU A 167 5.48 3.15 4.78
CA LEU A 167 6.22 3.98 5.73
C LEU A 167 7.04 5.06 5.02
N ALA A 168 7.76 4.71 3.95
CA ALA A 168 8.51 5.66 3.15
C ALA A 168 7.58 6.68 2.48
N TYR A 169 6.46 6.24 1.90
CA TYR A 169 5.47 7.10 1.29
C TYR A 169 4.86 8.07 2.31
N PHE A 170 4.48 7.59 3.50
CA PHE A 170 3.98 8.41 4.58
C PHE A 170 5.02 9.46 5.03
N ALA A 171 6.26 9.03 5.28
CA ALA A 171 7.36 9.92 5.69
C ALA A 171 7.65 11.02 4.66
N VAL A 172 7.65 10.69 3.37
CA VAL A 172 7.82 11.69 2.29
C VAL A 172 6.67 12.69 2.27
N ASN A 173 5.43 12.24 2.54
CA ASN A 173 4.27 13.13 2.62
C ASN A 173 4.28 14.01 3.88
N CYS A 174 4.86 13.56 5.00
CA CYS A 174 5.03 14.36 6.22
C CYS A 174 6.04 15.49 6.04
N ARG A 175 7.04 15.35 5.16
CA ARG A 175 8.04 16.40 4.93
C ARG A 175 7.35 17.64 4.36
N GLN A 176 7.51 18.78 5.04
CA GLN A 176 7.04 20.05 4.49
C GLN A 176 7.80 20.35 3.19
N PRO A 177 7.13 20.85 2.12
CA PRO A 177 7.86 21.40 0.99
C PRO A 177 8.76 22.50 1.55
N GLY A 178 10.06 22.37 1.29
CA GLY A 178 11.01 23.44 1.65
C GLY A 178 10.43 24.77 1.19
N LYS A 179 10.60 25.80 2.01
CA LYS A 179 10.18 27.17 1.64
C LYS A 179 10.57 27.41 0.18
N PRO A 180 9.70 28.00 -0.66
CA PRO A 180 10.04 28.29 -2.05
C PRO A 180 11.44 28.93 -2.07
N ARG A 181 12.36 28.34 -2.80
CA ARG A 181 13.72 28.88 -2.96
C ARG A 181 13.52 30.32 -3.39
N ALA A 182 13.84 31.25 -2.49
CA ALA A 182 13.67 32.67 -2.77
C ALA A 182 14.27 32.92 -4.16
N VAL A 183 13.43 33.30 -5.13
CA VAL A 183 13.86 33.63 -6.47
C VAL A 183 14.98 34.64 -6.30
N ARG A 184 16.21 34.21 -6.54
CA ARG A 184 17.38 35.07 -6.46
C ARG A 184 17.09 36.23 -7.38
N LYS A 185 16.71 37.37 -6.81
CA LYS A 185 16.48 38.60 -7.60
C LYS A 185 17.69 38.75 -8.50
N PRO A 186 17.50 38.88 -9.82
CA PRO A 186 18.63 39.10 -10.72
C PRO A 186 19.44 40.27 -10.14
N LYS A 187 20.75 40.04 -9.94
CA LYS A 187 21.67 41.09 -9.49
C LYS A 187 21.42 42.27 -10.40
N ALA A 188 20.99 43.40 -9.85
CA ALA A 188 20.83 44.62 -10.61
C ALA A 188 22.12 44.83 -11.39
N LYS A 189 22.02 44.90 -12.73
CA LYS A 189 23.16 45.26 -13.58
C LYS A 189 23.68 46.58 -13.01
N MET A 190 24.94 46.52 -12.46
CA MET A 190 25.64 47.73 -12.12
C MET A 190 25.77 48.55 -13.41
N GLU A 191 24.92 49.55 -13.56
CA GLU A 191 25.14 50.59 -14.61
C GLU A 191 26.44 51.29 -14.26
N PHE A 192 27.49 50.96 -15.00
CA PHE A 192 28.72 51.77 -14.98
C PHE A 192 28.37 53.13 -15.48
N ARG A 193 28.06 54.08 -14.56
CA ARG A 193 28.05 55.52 -14.91
C ARG A 193 29.45 55.92 -15.29
N LEU A 194 29.71 56.03 -16.59
CA LEU A 194 30.89 56.70 -17.08
C LEU A 194 30.84 58.14 -16.56
N TRP A 195 31.77 58.49 -15.73
CA TRP A 195 31.98 59.84 -15.23
C TRP A 195 32.44 60.72 -16.39
N PRO A 196 31.74 61.83 -16.66
CA PRO A 196 32.23 62.77 -17.69
C PRO A 196 33.44 63.52 -17.08
N PHE A 197 34.61 63.27 -17.61
CA PHE A 197 35.77 64.17 -17.40
C PHE A 197 35.47 65.50 -18.08
N ARG A 198 35.46 66.59 -17.29
CA ARG A 198 35.71 67.97 -17.76
C ARG A 198 37.08 68.38 -17.27
#